data_649cee90cfa69af2ef396f2d7feeb57d
#
_entry.id   649cee90cfa69af2ef396f2d7feeb57d
#
_cell.length_a   1.000
_cell.length_b   1.000
_cell.length_c   1.000
_cell.angle_alpha   90.00
_cell.angle_beta   90.00
_cell.angle_gamma   90.00
#
_symmetry.space_group_name_H-M   'P 1'
#
loop_
_entity.id
_entity.type
_entity.pdbx_description
1 polymer ?
#
loop_
_entity_poly.entity_id
_entity_poly.type
_entity_poly.pdbx_seq_one_letter_code
_entity_poly.pdbx_strand_id
1 'polypeptide(L)'
;PMMSLRFAATRSMAARSFSSTTVASSLDRMQTVETYNAVLEKFAQIRACAVLRTATSEACPKAMGAAIDGGFKIVEFTLTTPDCLTHVADFRAKYDGDVMVGCGTILTIADAEAAVDAGSEFIITPVMLPDVIQWCAERNIVSVPGCQTPTELVNAYRHGAPLQKLFPGVTGGPGWVKAVSSALPFLSINPTSGVDLDNAGDFLRMGAASVGLVAPLFDPEAIANEDFDQVAKNAAKVMANVREVGPYVRKA
;
A
#
# COMPACT_ATOMS: atom_id res chain seq x y z
N PRO A 1 -9.24 -12.04 69.20
CA PRO A 1 -9.92 -13.01 68.40
C PRO A 1 -9.72 -12.65 66.90
N MET A 2 -8.84 -13.42 66.25
CA MET A 2 -8.48 -13.24 64.83
C MET A 2 -9.41 -14.08 63.99
N MET A 3 -10.15 -13.45 63.11
CA MET A 3 -10.99 -14.11 62.11
C MET A 3 -10.13 -14.52 60.91
N SER A 4 -10.02 -15.83 60.67
CA SER A 4 -9.39 -16.47 59.55
C SER A 4 -10.34 -16.46 58.35
N LEU A 5 -10.00 -15.73 57.29
CA LEU A 5 -10.66 -15.81 55.98
C LEU A 5 -9.95 -16.86 55.13
N ARG A 6 -10.59 -17.98 54.86
CA ARG A 6 -10.20 -18.98 53.87
C ARG A 6 -10.73 -18.55 52.51
N PHE A 7 -9.83 -18.22 51.57
CA PHE A 7 -10.14 -18.14 50.13
C PHE A 7 -9.95 -19.50 49.49
N ALA A 8 -11.05 -20.13 49.12
CA ALA A 8 -11.04 -21.24 48.16
C ALA A 8 -11.48 -20.69 46.81
N ALA A 9 -10.58 -20.71 45.86
CA ALA A 9 -10.89 -20.46 44.43
C ALA A 9 -10.16 -21.48 43.59
N THR A 10 -10.78 -22.61 43.38
CA THR A 10 -10.46 -23.52 42.25
C THR A 10 -11.00 -22.92 40.97
N ARG A 11 -10.16 -22.32 40.15
CA ARG A 11 -10.46 -22.07 38.72
C ARG A 11 -9.79 -23.13 37.88
N SER A 12 -10.64 -24.02 37.37
CA SER A 12 -10.31 -24.94 36.28
C SER A 12 -9.84 -24.14 35.05
N MET A 13 -8.57 -24.25 34.70
CA MET A 13 -8.08 -23.80 33.40
C MET A 13 -8.52 -24.82 32.34
N ALA A 14 -9.62 -24.51 31.66
CA ALA A 14 -9.95 -25.21 30.42
C ALA A 14 -8.87 -24.90 29.40
N ALA A 15 -8.06 -25.89 29.06
CA ALA A 15 -7.14 -25.83 27.92
C ALA A 15 -7.97 -25.61 26.66
N ARG A 16 -7.86 -24.42 26.07
CA ARG A 16 -8.39 -24.16 24.74
C ARG A 16 -7.49 -24.93 23.77
N SER A 17 -8.04 -25.99 23.18
CA SER A 17 -7.42 -26.65 22.05
C SER A 17 -7.35 -25.63 20.90
N PHE A 18 -6.14 -25.20 20.55
CA PHE A 18 -5.92 -24.46 19.29
C PHE A 18 -6.23 -25.43 18.15
N SER A 19 -7.26 -25.11 17.39
CA SER A 19 -7.67 -25.89 16.22
C SER A 19 -6.55 -25.83 15.17
N SER A 20 -6.16 -27.02 14.65
CA SER A 20 -5.17 -27.19 13.58
C SER A 20 -5.53 -26.44 12.28
N THR A 21 -6.80 -26.02 12.15
CA THR A 21 -7.32 -25.25 11.01
C THR A 21 -6.71 -23.84 10.91
N THR A 22 -6.34 -23.20 12.06
CA THR A 22 -5.78 -21.84 12.08
C THR A 22 -4.34 -21.80 11.55
N VAL A 23 -3.56 -22.87 11.74
CA VAL A 23 -2.15 -22.94 11.29
C VAL A 23 -2.06 -23.17 9.78
N ALA A 24 -2.92 -24.01 9.22
CA ALA A 24 -2.98 -24.23 7.75
C ALA A 24 -3.34 -22.92 7.01
N SER A 25 -4.32 -22.17 7.50
CA SER A 25 -4.72 -20.89 6.87
C SER A 25 -3.63 -19.81 6.89
N SER A 26 -2.73 -19.83 7.88
CA SER A 26 -1.62 -18.87 7.96
C SER A 26 -0.48 -19.18 6.98
N LEU A 27 -0.28 -20.44 6.64
CA LEU A 27 0.71 -20.87 5.65
C LEU A 27 0.22 -20.61 4.23
N ASP A 28 -1.09 -20.73 3.97
CA ASP A 28 -1.70 -20.47 2.68
C ASP A 28 -1.61 -18.99 2.26
N ARG A 29 -1.38 -18.07 3.20
CA ARG A 29 -1.21 -16.63 2.93
C ARG A 29 0.25 -16.22 2.67
N MET A 30 1.20 -17.14 2.74
CA MET A 30 2.58 -16.81 2.42
C MET A 30 2.77 -16.69 0.92
N GLN A 31 3.39 -15.60 0.50
CA GLN A 31 3.88 -15.46 -0.87
C GLN A 31 5.27 -16.08 -1.02
N THR A 32 5.65 -16.43 -2.25
CA THR A 32 7.02 -16.88 -2.50
C THR A 32 8.01 -15.72 -2.50
N VAL A 33 9.30 -16.01 -2.32
CA VAL A 33 10.36 -15.00 -2.42
C VAL A 33 10.40 -14.40 -3.83
N GLU A 34 10.12 -15.21 -4.85
CA GLU A 34 10.02 -14.77 -6.25
C GLU A 34 8.88 -13.75 -6.43
N THR A 35 7.70 -14.01 -5.86
CA THR A 35 6.57 -13.07 -5.89
C THR A 35 6.91 -11.76 -5.18
N TYR A 36 7.52 -11.83 -3.99
CA TYR A 36 7.99 -10.65 -3.26
C TYR A 36 8.94 -9.79 -4.10
N ASN A 37 9.94 -10.43 -4.71
CA ASN A 37 10.92 -9.75 -5.55
C ASN A 37 10.27 -9.15 -6.80
N ALA A 38 9.34 -9.87 -7.44
CA ALA A 38 8.61 -9.39 -8.61
C ALA A 38 7.76 -8.15 -8.30
N VAL A 39 7.13 -8.09 -7.12
CA VAL A 39 6.39 -6.91 -6.64
C VAL A 39 7.34 -5.71 -6.49
N LEU A 40 8.51 -5.90 -5.84
CA LEU A 40 9.50 -4.83 -5.68
C LEU A 40 10.08 -4.36 -7.01
N GLU A 41 10.36 -5.28 -7.91
CA GLU A 41 10.85 -4.96 -9.25
C GLU A 41 9.81 -4.16 -10.04
N LYS A 42 8.53 -4.54 -9.98
CA LYS A 42 7.46 -3.81 -10.64
C LYS A 42 7.31 -2.38 -10.09
N PHE A 43 7.44 -2.18 -8.77
CA PHE A 43 7.51 -0.84 -8.18
C PHE A 43 8.73 -0.04 -8.69
N ALA A 44 9.88 -0.67 -8.82
CA ALA A 44 11.10 -0.02 -9.31
C ALA A 44 11.02 0.35 -10.81
N GLN A 45 10.34 -0.45 -11.63
CA GLN A 45 10.18 -0.23 -13.07
C GLN A 45 9.09 0.80 -13.37
N ILE A 46 7.92 0.65 -12.77
CA ILE A 46 6.71 1.46 -13.09
C ILE A 46 6.71 2.79 -12.35
N ARG A 47 7.13 2.80 -11.08
CA ARG A 47 7.34 3.97 -10.22
C ARG A 47 6.10 4.83 -9.94
N ALA A 48 4.91 4.43 -10.35
CA ALA A 48 3.67 5.14 -10.07
C ALA A 48 2.55 4.17 -9.71
N CYS A 49 1.85 4.46 -8.62
CA CYS A 49 0.69 3.72 -8.13
C CYS A 49 -0.56 4.61 -8.18
N ALA A 50 -1.61 4.15 -8.83
CA ALA A 50 -2.93 4.80 -8.79
C ALA A 50 -3.65 4.38 -7.51
N VAL A 51 -3.99 5.34 -6.66
CA VAL A 51 -4.61 5.12 -5.35
C VAL A 51 -6.04 5.62 -5.38
N LEU A 52 -7.00 4.71 -5.39
CA LEU A 52 -8.40 5.07 -5.53
C LEU A 52 -9.16 4.98 -4.21
N ARG A 53 -9.93 6.03 -3.97
CA ARG A 53 -10.96 6.09 -2.93
C ARG A 53 -12.21 6.70 -3.53
N THR A 54 -13.32 5.98 -3.50
CA THR A 54 -14.63 6.45 -3.96
C THR A 54 -15.67 6.37 -2.84
N ALA A 55 -16.69 7.24 -2.92
CA ALA A 55 -17.79 7.21 -1.98
C ALA A 55 -18.79 6.09 -2.27
N THR A 56 -18.82 5.60 -3.51
CA THR A 56 -19.71 4.52 -3.96
C THR A 56 -18.92 3.40 -4.63
N SER A 57 -19.48 2.19 -4.60
CA SER A 57 -18.87 1.00 -5.23
C SER A 57 -18.89 1.09 -6.76
N GLU A 58 -19.95 1.66 -7.35
CA GLU A 58 -20.21 1.64 -8.81
C GLU A 58 -19.19 2.45 -9.61
N ALA A 59 -18.70 3.57 -9.05
CA ALA A 59 -17.69 4.40 -9.72
C ALA A 59 -16.31 3.76 -9.73
N CYS A 60 -16.02 2.88 -8.75
CA CYS A 60 -14.71 2.33 -8.48
C CYS A 60 -14.10 1.57 -9.68
N PRO A 61 -14.76 0.56 -10.27
CA PRO A 61 -14.17 -0.19 -11.38
C PRO A 61 -13.99 0.64 -12.66
N LYS A 62 -14.89 1.61 -12.90
CA LYS A 62 -14.79 2.49 -14.07
C LYS A 62 -13.61 3.46 -13.93
N ALA A 63 -13.48 4.11 -12.77
CA ALA A 63 -12.40 5.06 -12.52
C ALA A 63 -11.02 4.37 -12.53
N MET A 64 -10.89 3.21 -11.87
CA MET A 64 -9.63 2.47 -11.88
C MET A 64 -9.30 1.91 -13.26
N GLY A 65 -10.31 1.43 -14.01
CA GLY A 65 -10.14 1.00 -15.41
C GLY A 65 -9.57 2.12 -16.27
N ALA A 66 -10.11 3.33 -16.17
CA ALA A 66 -9.63 4.51 -16.89
C ALA A 66 -8.17 4.87 -16.53
N ALA A 67 -7.78 4.75 -15.26
CA ALA A 67 -6.38 4.95 -14.86
C ALA A 67 -5.45 3.90 -15.49
N ILE A 68 -5.88 2.65 -15.57
CA ILE A 68 -5.13 1.56 -16.24
C ILE A 68 -5.02 1.82 -17.74
N ASP A 69 -6.10 2.23 -18.39
CA ASP A 69 -6.13 2.59 -19.82
C ASP A 69 -5.17 3.76 -20.12
N GLY A 70 -5.03 4.72 -19.18
CA GLY A 70 -4.04 5.79 -19.22
C GLY A 70 -2.60 5.36 -18.92
N GLY A 71 -2.36 4.09 -18.57
CA GLY A 71 -1.04 3.48 -18.50
C GLY A 71 -0.55 3.09 -17.12
N PHE A 72 -1.35 3.19 -16.07
CA PHE A 72 -0.98 2.67 -14.75
C PHE A 72 -0.95 1.14 -14.74
N LYS A 73 0.07 0.58 -14.11
CA LYS A 73 0.29 -0.86 -13.96
C LYS A 73 0.42 -1.30 -12.49
N ILE A 74 0.30 -0.35 -11.56
CA ILE A 74 0.23 -0.58 -10.12
C ILE A 74 -0.97 0.20 -9.61
N VAL A 75 -1.89 -0.49 -8.95
CA VAL A 75 -3.14 0.10 -8.46
C VAL A 75 -3.41 -0.28 -7.00
N GLU A 76 -3.96 0.65 -6.23
CA GLU A 76 -4.33 0.48 -4.83
C GLU A 76 -5.83 0.79 -4.68
N PHE A 77 -6.61 -0.18 -4.21
CA PHE A 77 -7.94 0.05 -3.69
C PHE A 77 -7.87 0.27 -2.19
N THR A 78 -8.59 1.25 -1.66
CA THR A 78 -8.57 1.54 -0.21
C THR A 78 -9.77 0.91 0.48
N LEU A 79 -9.59 0.33 1.69
CA LEU A 79 -10.67 -0.30 2.48
C LEU A 79 -11.83 0.66 2.84
N THR A 80 -11.61 1.95 2.68
CA THR A 80 -12.66 2.97 2.86
C THR A 80 -13.58 3.11 1.65
N THR A 81 -13.28 2.45 0.54
CA THR A 81 -14.17 2.32 -0.62
C THR A 81 -15.14 1.16 -0.38
N PRO A 82 -16.44 1.33 -0.58
CA PRO A 82 -17.40 0.21 -0.49
C PRO A 82 -16.97 -0.95 -1.40
N ASP A 83 -17.17 -2.18 -0.94
CA ASP A 83 -16.85 -3.44 -1.64
C ASP A 83 -15.38 -3.57 -2.10
N CYS A 84 -14.46 -2.89 -1.41
CA CYS A 84 -13.04 -2.83 -1.77
C CYS A 84 -12.43 -4.20 -2.05
N LEU A 85 -12.65 -5.20 -1.20
CA LEU A 85 -12.09 -6.55 -1.38
C LEU A 85 -12.64 -7.26 -2.60
N THR A 86 -13.92 -7.03 -2.95
CA THR A 86 -14.49 -7.52 -4.21
C THR A 86 -13.80 -6.90 -5.41
N HIS A 87 -13.57 -5.57 -5.38
CA HIS A 87 -12.83 -4.90 -6.44
C HIS A 87 -11.39 -5.41 -6.58
N VAL A 88 -10.70 -5.68 -5.46
CA VAL A 88 -9.37 -6.32 -5.49
C VAL A 88 -9.42 -7.66 -6.21
N ALA A 89 -10.35 -8.54 -5.83
CA ALA A 89 -10.49 -9.87 -6.44
C ALA A 89 -10.82 -9.81 -7.94
N ASP A 90 -11.77 -8.94 -8.32
CA ASP A 90 -12.19 -8.77 -9.71
C ASP A 90 -11.06 -8.25 -10.61
N PHE A 91 -10.29 -7.27 -10.11
CA PHE A 91 -9.17 -6.71 -10.86
C PHE A 91 -8.00 -7.68 -10.95
N ARG A 92 -7.71 -8.46 -9.89
CA ARG A 92 -6.75 -9.56 -9.96
C ARG A 92 -7.12 -10.57 -11.04
N ALA A 93 -8.38 -11.00 -11.08
CA ALA A 93 -8.85 -11.96 -12.07
C ALA A 93 -8.84 -11.36 -13.50
N LYS A 94 -9.22 -10.09 -13.64
CA LYS A 94 -9.33 -9.42 -14.95
C LYS A 94 -7.97 -9.16 -15.61
N TYR A 95 -6.96 -8.77 -14.82
CA TYR A 95 -5.69 -8.27 -15.36
C TYR A 95 -4.50 -9.23 -15.17
N ASP A 96 -4.70 -10.35 -14.55
CA ASP A 96 -3.79 -11.50 -14.34
C ASP A 96 -2.29 -11.24 -14.67
N GLY A 97 -1.60 -10.56 -13.77
CA GLY A 97 -0.15 -10.25 -13.89
C GLY A 97 0.19 -9.01 -14.73
N ASP A 98 -0.67 -8.51 -15.62
CA ASP A 98 -0.41 -7.27 -16.36
C ASP A 98 -0.46 -6.04 -15.42
N VAL A 99 -1.46 -5.99 -14.53
CA VAL A 99 -1.62 -4.95 -13.51
C VAL A 99 -1.42 -5.55 -12.13
N MET A 100 -0.58 -4.93 -11.32
CA MET A 100 -0.36 -5.29 -9.93
C MET A 100 -1.40 -4.60 -9.03
N VAL A 101 -2.15 -5.38 -8.26
CA VAL A 101 -3.26 -4.91 -7.45
C VAL A 101 -2.91 -4.98 -5.97
N GLY A 102 -3.04 -3.89 -5.26
CA GLY A 102 -2.84 -3.79 -3.82
C GLY A 102 -4.06 -3.25 -3.07
N CYS A 103 -4.04 -3.43 -1.77
CA CYS A 103 -5.05 -2.91 -0.86
C CYS A 103 -4.44 -1.95 0.15
N GLY A 104 -5.09 -0.80 0.33
CA GLY A 104 -4.66 0.27 1.22
C GLY A 104 -5.66 0.59 2.32
N THR A 105 -5.24 1.47 3.22
CA THR A 105 -5.96 1.83 4.45
C THR A 105 -6.13 0.62 5.39
N ILE A 106 -5.17 -0.30 5.35
CA ILE A 106 -5.08 -1.43 6.26
C ILE A 106 -4.65 -0.93 7.64
N LEU A 107 -5.38 -1.32 8.69
CA LEU A 107 -5.13 -0.88 10.06
C LEU A 107 -4.84 -2.03 11.02
N THR A 108 -5.17 -3.25 10.65
CA THR A 108 -5.01 -4.44 11.49
C THR A 108 -4.45 -5.61 10.68
N ILE A 109 -3.91 -6.62 11.38
CA ILE A 109 -3.52 -7.89 10.76
C ILE A 109 -4.73 -8.57 10.10
N ALA A 110 -5.91 -8.49 10.71
CA ALA A 110 -7.14 -9.07 10.15
C ALA A 110 -7.52 -8.41 8.81
N ASP A 111 -7.34 -7.08 8.68
CA ASP A 111 -7.53 -6.38 7.41
C ASP A 111 -6.52 -6.85 6.36
N ALA A 112 -5.25 -7.01 6.77
CA ALA A 112 -4.20 -7.48 5.88
C ALA A 112 -4.47 -8.91 5.40
N GLU A 113 -4.92 -9.80 6.28
CA GLU A 113 -5.34 -11.17 5.95
C GLU A 113 -6.47 -11.17 4.93
N ALA A 114 -7.53 -10.41 5.18
CA ALA A 114 -8.68 -10.31 4.27
C ALA A 114 -8.27 -9.75 2.89
N ALA A 115 -7.37 -8.76 2.85
CA ALA A 115 -6.86 -8.19 1.60
C ALA A 115 -6.04 -9.22 0.79
N VAL A 116 -5.18 -9.99 1.45
CA VAL A 116 -4.38 -11.03 0.80
C VAL A 116 -5.27 -12.18 0.31
N ASP A 117 -6.26 -12.59 1.10
CA ASP A 117 -7.25 -13.61 0.70
C ASP A 117 -8.06 -13.15 -0.53
N ALA A 118 -8.32 -11.85 -0.68
CA ALA A 118 -8.92 -11.27 -1.87
C ALA A 118 -7.96 -11.17 -3.08
N GLY A 119 -6.68 -11.50 -2.92
CA GLY A 119 -5.68 -11.49 -3.99
C GLY A 119 -4.79 -10.25 -4.04
N SER A 120 -4.77 -9.41 -2.99
CA SER A 120 -3.85 -8.27 -2.91
C SER A 120 -2.39 -8.73 -2.94
N GLU A 121 -1.58 -8.11 -3.80
CA GLU A 121 -0.16 -8.45 -3.97
C GLU A 121 0.75 -7.65 -3.04
N PHE A 122 0.28 -6.52 -2.53
CA PHE A 122 0.98 -5.66 -1.58
C PHE A 122 0.00 -4.95 -0.65
N ILE A 123 0.48 -4.58 0.53
CA ILE A 123 -0.33 -3.98 1.59
C ILE A 123 0.15 -2.55 1.87
N ILE A 124 -0.79 -1.61 1.95
CA ILE A 124 -0.48 -0.21 2.29
C ILE A 124 -1.24 0.20 3.55
N THR A 125 -0.53 0.78 4.51
CA THR A 125 -1.13 1.34 5.72
C THR A 125 -1.04 2.87 5.73
N PRO A 126 -2.00 3.60 6.31
CA PRO A 126 -1.94 5.06 6.37
C PRO A 126 -0.94 5.59 7.41
N VAL A 127 -0.54 4.74 8.35
CA VAL A 127 0.39 5.02 9.44
C VAL A 127 1.34 3.85 9.64
N MET A 128 2.44 4.08 10.36
CA MET A 128 3.42 3.06 10.70
C MET A 128 2.86 2.10 11.76
N LEU A 129 2.61 0.85 11.40
CA LEU A 129 2.06 -0.21 12.24
C LEU A 129 3.06 -1.38 12.30
N PRO A 130 3.89 -1.47 13.37
CA PRO A 130 4.95 -2.46 13.47
C PRO A 130 4.48 -3.91 13.35
N ASP A 131 3.34 -4.24 13.94
CA ASP A 131 2.73 -5.56 13.93
C ASP A 131 2.29 -5.99 12.52
N VAL A 132 1.65 -5.08 11.77
CA VAL A 132 1.25 -5.34 10.37
C VAL A 132 2.48 -5.47 9.49
N ILE A 133 3.50 -4.61 9.66
CA ILE A 133 4.75 -4.67 8.89
C ILE A 133 5.46 -6.01 9.12
N GLN A 134 5.60 -6.43 10.37
CA GLN A 134 6.25 -7.71 10.72
C GLN A 134 5.44 -8.89 10.19
N TRP A 135 4.13 -8.87 10.33
CA TRP A 135 3.25 -9.91 9.77
C TRP A 135 3.43 -10.06 8.26
N CYS A 136 3.53 -8.95 7.52
CA CYS A 136 3.80 -8.96 6.08
C CYS A 136 5.20 -9.51 5.77
N ALA A 137 6.23 -9.06 6.49
CA ALA A 137 7.62 -9.47 6.27
C ALA A 137 7.81 -10.99 6.48
N GLU A 138 7.21 -11.56 7.53
CA GLU A 138 7.24 -12.99 7.81
C GLU A 138 6.57 -13.85 6.73
N ARG A 139 5.74 -13.24 5.88
CA ARG A 139 4.95 -13.90 4.82
C ARG A 139 5.38 -13.56 3.41
N ASN A 140 6.51 -12.88 3.25
CA ASN A 140 6.99 -12.36 1.96
C ASN A 140 5.97 -11.48 1.25
N ILE A 141 5.20 -10.67 1.99
CA ILE A 141 4.26 -9.70 1.46
C ILE A 141 4.90 -8.31 1.52
N VAL A 142 4.90 -7.60 0.41
CA VAL A 142 5.42 -6.23 0.37
C VAL A 142 4.48 -5.30 1.13
N SER A 143 4.98 -4.66 2.18
CA SER A 143 4.27 -3.61 2.92
C SER A 143 4.82 -2.23 2.60
N VAL A 144 3.92 -1.24 2.51
CA VAL A 144 4.23 0.18 2.23
C VAL A 144 3.57 1.05 3.31
N PRO A 145 4.15 1.10 4.52
CA PRO A 145 3.56 1.81 5.65
C PRO A 145 3.67 3.33 5.53
N GLY A 146 2.62 4.03 5.95
CA GLY A 146 2.56 5.48 6.04
C GLY A 146 3.47 6.03 7.14
N CYS A 147 4.29 6.99 6.77
CA CYS A 147 5.26 7.67 7.63
C CYS A 147 5.32 9.15 7.25
N GLN A 148 5.46 10.04 8.21
CA GLN A 148 5.61 11.47 7.94
C GLN A 148 6.99 11.99 8.31
N THR A 149 7.69 11.34 9.22
CA THR A 149 8.99 11.76 9.73
C THR A 149 10.10 10.80 9.31
N PRO A 150 11.37 11.28 9.22
CA PRO A 150 12.51 10.40 8.98
C PRO A 150 12.64 9.28 10.01
N THR A 151 12.26 9.53 11.27
CA THR A 151 12.28 8.51 12.33
C THR A 151 11.30 7.39 12.05
N GLU A 152 10.07 7.72 11.62
CA GLU A 152 9.08 6.71 11.25
C GLU A 152 9.52 5.92 10.01
N LEU A 153 10.08 6.58 8.99
CA LEU A 153 10.64 5.91 7.81
C LEU A 153 11.70 4.87 8.18
N VAL A 154 12.65 5.25 9.05
CA VAL A 154 13.72 4.34 9.52
C VAL A 154 13.13 3.20 10.36
N ASN A 155 12.17 3.49 11.22
CA ASN A 155 11.52 2.45 12.02
C ASN A 155 10.73 1.47 11.14
N ALA A 156 9.98 1.95 10.16
CA ALA A 156 9.29 1.10 9.19
C ALA A 156 10.26 0.16 8.45
N TYR A 157 11.39 0.71 7.97
CA TYR A 157 12.45 -0.08 7.35
C TYR A 157 13.01 -1.16 8.30
N ARG A 158 13.29 -0.81 9.57
CA ARG A 158 13.80 -1.75 10.57
C ARG A 158 12.83 -2.88 10.92
N HIS A 159 11.54 -2.65 10.79
CA HIS A 159 10.50 -3.68 10.98
C HIS A 159 10.28 -4.54 9.74
N GLY A 160 10.98 -4.27 8.63
CA GLY A 160 10.95 -5.09 7.43
C GLY A 160 10.15 -4.52 6.25
N ALA A 161 9.69 -3.24 6.33
CA ALA A 161 9.03 -2.62 5.18
C ALA A 161 10.06 -2.28 4.10
N PRO A 162 9.94 -2.82 2.87
CA PRO A 162 10.89 -2.57 1.78
C PRO A 162 10.69 -1.21 1.11
N LEU A 163 9.46 -0.67 1.15
CA LEU A 163 9.08 0.68 0.72
C LEU A 163 8.44 1.42 1.89
N GLN A 164 8.56 2.75 1.93
CA GLN A 164 7.99 3.60 2.96
C GLN A 164 7.14 4.69 2.31
N LYS A 165 5.84 4.70 2.57
CA LYS A 165 4.91 5.71 2.07
C LYS A 165 5.12 7.02 2.85
N LEU A 166 5.43 8.11 2.16
CA LEU A 166 5.41 9.45 2.76
C LEU A 166 3.98 9.99 2.74
N PHE A 167 3.35 9.97 3.91
CA PHE A 167 1.95 10.38 4.08
C PHE A 167 1.65 10.80 5.53
N PRO A 168 0.85 11.87 5.74
CA PRO A 168 0.44 12.86 4.75
C PRO A 168 1.62 13.64 4.17
N GLY A 169 1.38 14.46 3.11
CA GLY A 169 2.42 15.24 2.47
C GLY A 169 3.10 16.22 3.41
N VAL A 170 4.36 16.51 3.13
CA VAL A 170 5.20 17.38 3.95
C VAL A 170 5.49 18.71 3.25
N THR A 171 5.72 19.75 4.03
CA THR A 171 6.23 21.02 3.52
C THR A 171 7.61 20.81 2.88
N GLY A 172 7.82 21.38 1.69
CA GLY A 172 9.08 21.21 0.95
C GLY A 172 9.00 20.17 -0.17
N GLY A 173 7.95 19.35 -0.25
CA GLY A 173 7.67 18.45 -1.37
C GLY A 173 8.88 17.63 -1.87
N PRO A 174 9.24 17.71 -3.17
CA PRO A 174 10.39 16.99 -3.73
C PRO A 174 11.72 17.30 -3.04
N GLY A 175 11.92 18.54 -2.58
CA GLY A 175 13.14 18.96 -1.87
C GLY A 175 13.33 18.25 -0.53
N TRP A 176 12.25 17.97 0.19
CA TRP A 176 12.29 17.18 1.42
C TRP A 176 12.73 15.74 1.13
N VAL A 177 12.20 15.13 0.07
CA VAL A 177 12.62 13.77 -0.34
C VAL A 177 14.11 13.72 -0.63
N LYS A 178 14.64 14.71 -1.38
CA LYS A 178 16.08 14.81 -1.67
C LYS A 178 16.90 14.88 -0.40
N ALA A 179 16.51 15.72 0.56
CA ALA A 179 17.24 15.90 1.82
C ALA A 179 17.32 14.60 2.63
N VAL A 180 16.17 13.91 2.78
CA VAL A 180 16.10 12.64 3.52
C VAL A 180 16.83 11.52 2.79
N SER A 181 16.63 11.34 1.49
CA SER A 181 17.31 10.30 0.70
C SER A 181 18.82 10.49 0.61
N SER A 182 19.31 11.74 0.76
CA SER A 182 20.76 12.01 0.81
C SER A 182 21.39 11.54 2.12
N ALA A 183 20.68 11.67 3.24
CA ALA A 183 21.15 11.25 4.57
C ALA A 183 20.88 9.75 4.82
N LEU A 184 19.81 9.20 4.24
CA LEU A 184 19.32 7.85 4.47
C LEU A 184 19.09 7.13 3.11
N PRO A 185 20.16 6.85 2.36
CA PRO A 185 20.05 6.37 0.96
C PRO A 185 19.46 4.96 0.83
N PHE A 186 19.39 4.19 1.93
CA PHE A 186 18.78 2.86 1.97
C PHE A 186 17.26 2.87 2.02
N LEU A 187 16.63 4.04 2.28
CA LEU A 187 15.17 4.16 2.28
C LEU A 187 14.62 4.22 0.85
N SER A 188 13.53 3.53 0.61
CA SER A 188 12.77 3.55 -0.64
C SER A 188 11.46 4.33 -0.43
N ILE A 189 11.53 5.65 -0.56
CA ILE A 189 10.42 6.55 -0.20
C ILE A 189 9.39 6.61 -1.32
N ASN A 190 8.09 6.46 -0.96
CA ASN A 190 6.94 6.57 -1.84
C ASN A 190 6.03 7.74 -1.41
N PRO A 191 6.22 8.97 -1.90
CA PRO A 191 5.31 10.08 -1.65
C PRO A 191 3.91 9.78 -2.23
N THR A 192 2.86 9.95 -1.40
CA THR A 192 1.47 9.67 -1.80
C THR A 192 0.53 10.84 -1.49
N SER A 193 1.04 11.95 -0.98
CA SER A 193 0.29 13.19 -0.76
C SER A 193 1.13 14.37 -1.23
N GLY A 194 0.49 15.35 -1.88
CA GLY A 194 1.18 16.47 -2.50
C GLY A 194 1.84 16.13 -3.85
N VAL A 195 1.60 14.92 -4.35
CA VAL A 195 1.94 14.53 -5.73
C VAL A 195 0.77 14.86 -6.63
N ASP A 196 1.03 15.53 -7.74
CA ASP A 196 0.05 15.94 -8.73
C ASP A 196 0.45 15.53 -10.15
N LEU A 197 -0.35 15.94 -11.14
CA LEU A 197 -0.17 15.56 -12.55
C LEU A 197 1.12 16.13 -13.17
N ASP A 198 1.68 17.19 -12.59
CA ASP A 198 2.82 17.92 -13.13
C ASP A 198 4.11 17.64 -12.36
N ASN A 199 4.04 17.39 -11.03
CA ASN A 199 5.21 17.27 -10.18
C ASN A 199 5.67 15.83 -9.91
N ALA A 200 4.95 14.81 -10.37
CA ALA A 200 5.28 13.40 -10.14
C ALA A 200 6.74 13.08 -10.56
N GLY A 201 7.17 13.54 -11.74
CA GLY A 201 8.54 13.40 -12.21
C GLY A 201 9.57 14.07 -11.32
N ASP A 202 9.24 15.21 -10.69
CA ASP A 202 10.17 15.93 -9.80
C ASP A 202 10.43 15.16 -8.52
N PHE A 203 9.40 14.56 -7.90
CA PHE A 203 9.59 13.66 -6.76
C PHE A 203 10.55 12.51 -7.11
N LEU A 204 10.38 11.91 -8.28
CA LEU A 204 11.21 10.79 -8.74
C LEU A 204 12.66 11.24 -9.01
N ARG A 205 12.88 12.40 -9.64
CA ARG A 205 14.22 12.99 -9.89
C ARG A 205 14.92 13.34 -8.57
N MET A 206 14.16 13.67 -7.53
CA MET A 206 14.68 13.99 -6.20
C MET A 206 14.91 12.76 -5.31
N GLY A 207 14.72 11.55 -5.84
CA GLY A 207 15.12 10.31 -5.16
C GLY A 207 13.97 9.49 -4.59
N ALA A 208 12.70 9.85 -4.83
CA ALA A 208 11.59 8.97 -4.52
C ALA A 208 11.73 7.66 -5.30
N ALA A 209 11.44 6.53 -4.65
CA ALA A 209 11.44 5.22 -5.31
C ALA A 209 10.25 5.07 -6.27
N SER A 210 9.10 5.53 -5.84
CA SER A 210 7.85 5.56 -6.58
C SER A 210 6.97 6.70 -6.05
N VAL A 211 5.84 6.95 -6.69
CA VAL A 211 4.84 7.93 -6.23
C VAL A 211 3.44 7.31 -6.21
N GLY A 212 2.59 7.77 -5.30
CA GLY A 212 1.17 7.44 -5.25
C GLY A 212 0.32 8.64 -5.67
N LEU A 213 -0.62 8.44 -6.60
CA LEU A 213 -1.53 9.47 -7.11
C LEU A 213 -2.94 9.22 -6.60
N VAL A 214 -3.55 10.21 -5.95
CA VAL A 214 -4.90 10.15 -5.38
C VAL A 214 -5.82 11.15 -6.10
N ALA A 215 -6.19 12.26 -5.43
CA ALA A 215 -7.18 13.21 -5.92
C ALA A 215 -6.84 13.86 -7.27
N PRO A 216 -5.61 14.31 -7.59
CA PRO A 216 -5.38 14.91 -8.91
C PRO A 216 -5.55 13.94 -10.07
N LEU A 217 -5.26 12.65 -9.85
CA LEU A 217 -5.51 11.60 -10.85
C LEU A 217 -7.01 11.32 -10.96
N PHE A 218 -7.63 11.06 -9.82
CA PHE A 218 -9.05 10.77 -9.68
C PHE A 218 -9.79 12.03 -9.26
N ASP A 219 -9.93 12.97 -10.21
CA ASP A 219 -10.63 14.23 -9.99
C ASP A 219 -12.06 13.97 -9.48
N PRO A 220 -12.43 14.50 -8.30
CA PRO A 220 -13.77 14.28 -7.75
C PRO A 220 -14.91 14.76 -8.65
N GLU A 221 -14.72 15.84 -9.41
CA GLU A 221 -15.73 16.34 -10.35
C GLU A 221 -15.84 15.41 -11.57
N ALA A 222 -14.72 14.94 -12.11
CA ALA A 222 -14.73 13.97 -13.19
C ALA A 222 -15.44 12.67 -12.78
N ILE A 223 -15.16 12.16 -11.57
CA ILE A 223 -15.85 10.96 -11.05
C ILE A 223 -17.34 11.20 -10.85
N ALA A 224 -17.72 12.32 -10.26
CA ALA A 224 -19.13 12.67 -10.01
C ALA A 224 -19.94 12.83 -11.31
N ASN A 225 -19.28 13.29 -12.38
CA ASN A 225 -19.89 13.45 -13.72
C ASN A 225 -19.70 12.24 -14.63
N GLU A 226 -19.14 11.12 -14.11
CA GLU A 226 -18.77 9.92 -14.87
C GLU A 226 -17.84 10.22 -16.08
N ASP A 227 -17.03 11.29 -16.02
CA ASP A 227 -16.03 11.62 -17.04
C ASP A 227 -14.74 10.82 -16.83
N PHE A 228 -14.82 9.52 -17.11
CA PHE A 228 -13.69 8.61 -17.00
C PHE A 228 -12.63 8.83 -18.10
N ASP A 229 -12.99 9.47 -19.20
CA ASP A 229 -12.04 9.92 -20.22
C ASP A 229 -11.06 10.95 -19.66
N GLN A 230 -11.54 11.85 -18.78
CA GLN A 230 -10.67 12.80 -18.11
C GLN A 230 -9.69 12.10 -17.15
N VAL A 231 -10.15 11.06 -16.43
CA VAL A 231 -9.27 10.23 -15.58
C VAL A 231 -8.19 9.55 -16.42
N ALA A 232 -8.53 8.99 -17.57
CA ALA A 232 -7.57 8.36 -18.48
C ALA A 232 -6.54 9.39 -19.04
N LYS A 233 -6.97 10.60 -19.38
CA LYS A 233 -6.07 11.69 -19.80
C LYS A 233 -5.13 12.12 -18.67
N ASN A 234 -5.63 12.27 -17.45
CA ASN A 234 -4.82 12.57 -16.27
C ASN A 234 -3.76 11.48 -16.04
N ALA A 235 -4.17 10.21 -16.14
CA ALA A 235 -3.28 9.08 -16.00
C ALA A 235 -2.18 9.07 -17.08
N ALA A 236 -2.54 9.29 -18.34
CA ALA A 236 -1.59 9.36 -19.45
C ALA A 236 -0.56 10.49 -19.25
N LYS A 237 -1.00 11.66 -18.78
CA LYS A 237 -0.13 12.80 -18.46
C LYS A 237 0.89 12.45 -17.37
N VAL A 238 0.45 11.85 -16.26
CA VAL A 238 1.35 11.41 -15.18
C VAL A 238 2.33 10.39 -15.69
N MET A 239 1.85 9.35 -16.39
CA MET A 239 2.71 8.27 -16.85
C MET A 239 3.74 8.72 -17.90
N ALA A 240 3.46 9.76 -18.67
CA ALA A 240 4.45 10.39 -19.54
C ALA A 240 5.59 10.99 -18.70
N ASN A 241 5.28 11.83 -17.71
CA ASN A 241 6.27 12.44 -16.80
C ASN A 241 7.10 11.41 -16.04
N VAL A 242 6.48 10.31 -15.59
CA VAL A 242 7.16 9.24 -14.86
C VAL A 242 8.14 8.48 -15.74
N ARG A 243 7.76 8.14 -16.99
CA ARG A 243 8.60 7.41 -17.95
C ARG A 243 9.87 8.17 -18.33
N GLU A 244 9.83 9.50 -18.37
CA GLU A 244 11.02 10.33 -18.64
C GLU A 244 12.13 10.16 -17.61
N VAL A 245 11.80 9.76 -16.37
CA VAL A 245 12.79 9.59 -15.30
C VAL A 245 13.47 8.22 -15.35
N GLY A 246 12.80 7.21 -15.91
CA GLY A 246 13.30 5.85 -15.99
C GLY A 246 13.17 5.05 -14.66
N PRO A 247 13.65 3.80 -14.64
CA PRO A 247 13.56 2.90 -13.49
C PRO A 247 14.30 3.40 -12.25
N TYR A 248 13.84 2.98 -11.08
CA TYR A 248 14.51 3.23 -9.82
C TYR A 248 15.62 2.22 -9.57
N VAL A 249 16.79 2.74 -9.20
CA VAL A 249 17.92 1.92 -8.75
C VAL A 249 18.13 2.17 -7.27
N ARG A 250 17.89 1.14 -6.45
CA ARG A 250 18.12 1.22 -5.01
C ARG A 250 19.61 1.47 -4.75
N LYS A 251 19.92 2.48 -3.97
CA LYS A 251 21.29 2.73 -3.51
C LYS A 251 21.58 1.78 -2.35
N ALA A 252 22.69 1.08 -2.47
CA ALA A 252 23.18 0.18 -1.43
C ALA A 252 23.67 0.96 -0.19
#